data_5a6616266af0f7bfb7b79fff45cef7b7
#
_entry.id   5a6616266af0f7bfb7b79fff45cef7b7
#
_cell.length_a   1.000
_cell.length_b   1.000
_cell.length_c   1.000
_cell.angle_alpha   90.00
_cell.angle_beta   90.00
_cell.angle_gamma   90.00
#
_symmetry.space_group_name_H-M   'P 1'
#
loop_
_entity.id
_entity.type
_entity.pdbx_description
1 polymer ?
#
loop_
_entity_poly.entity_id
_entity_poly.type
_entity_poly.pdbx_seq_one_letter_code
_entity_poly.pdbx_strand_id
1 'polypeptide(L)'
;KELGKAVSGIIPRYRALAERGQVELSCTPGTHPLAPLMIDFNCAREAWPECPLPAAPEYPGGRSRVEAHLAEARESHTRRFKQAPAGLWPAEGALSMPFLKQVAESGFLWTASSQGVLKHSAGNDARTSVAWQAPEGIPGDITLFFRNEHLSDLIGFEYAKWHGRDAAQHFMTELKALHLKDDRNLIPVFLDGENAWEYYPYNGWYFFSDLYDSLSKNPGIRTVTLSEAAASQHERRVRLPRLTAG
;
A
#
# COMPACT_ATOMS: atom_id res chain seq x y z
N LYS A 1 -19.17 28.14 8.07
CA LYS A 1 -19.71 27.29 9.16
C LYS A 1 -19.88 25.86 8.69
N GLU A 2 -20.47 25.57 7.55
CA GLU A 2 -20.66 24.22 6.99
C GLU A 2 -19.32 23.57 6.64
N LEU A 3 -18.39 24.28 5.99
CA LEU A 3 -17.04 23.77 5.70
C LEU A 3 -16.30 23.35 6.99
N GLY A 4 -16.39 24.15 8.05
CA GLY A 4 -15.79 23.78 9.33
C GLY A 4 -16.34 22.49 9.91
N LYS A 5 -17.66 22.26 9.83
CA LYS A 5 -18.28 20.99 10.24
C LYS A 5 -17.82 19.81 9.38
N ALA A 6 -17.71 20.00 8.05
CA ALA A 6 -17.24 18.97 7.14
C ALA A 6 -15.81 18.55 7.50
N VAL A 7 -14.89 19.50 7.63
CA VAL A 7 -13.48 19.25 7.97
C VAL A 7 -13.33 18.60 9.34
N SER A 8 -14.00 19.14 10.38
CA SER A 8 -13.92 18.56 11.73
C SER A 8 -14.57 17.18 11.83
N GLY A 9 -15.46 16.83 10.91
CA GLY A 9 -16.12 15.53 10.83
C GLY A 9 -15.32 14.43 10.16
N ILE A 10 -14.23 14.72 9.46
CA ILE A 10 -13.47 13.73 8.67
C ILE A 10 -12.92 12.60 9.57
N ILE A 11 -12.13 12.94 10.58
CA ILE A 11 -11.53 11.95 11.50
C ILE A 11 -12.58 11.10 12.21
N PRO A 12 -13.65 11.68 12.81
CA PRO A 12 -14.74 10.89 13.40
C PRO A 12 -15.41 9.93 12.42
N ARG A 13 -15.60 10.33 11.15
CA ARG A 13 -16.21 9.45 10.13
C ARG A 13 -15.32 8.25 9.80
N TYR A 14 -14.03 8.47 9.58
CA TYR A 14 -13.08 7.38 9.34
C TYR A 14 -13.02 6.43 10.54
N ARG A 15 -12.98 6.97 11.76
CA ARG A 15 -13.02 6.15 12.97
C ARG A 15 -14.29 5.29 13.03
N ALA A 16 -15.47 5.87 12.80
CA ALA A 16 -16.71 5.13 12.80
C ALA A 16 -16.79 4.03 11.73
N LEU A 17 -16.17 4.24 10.56
CA LEU A 17 -16.06 3.21 9.51
C LEU A 17 -15.13 2.07 9.95
N ALA A 18 -14.01 2.38 10.60
CA ALA A 18 -13.09 1.37 11.12
C ALA A 18 -13.71 0.57 12.28
N GLU A 19 -14.38 1.23 13.21
CA GLU A 19 -15.09 0.59 14.33
C GLU A 19 -16.18 -0.40 13.86
N ARG A 20 -16.81 -0.13 12.72
CA ARG A 20 -17.78 -1.05 12.10
C ARG A 20 -17.13 -2.15 11.24
N GLY A 21 -15.81 -2.18 11.13
CA GLY A 21 -15.09 -3.15 10.29
C GLY A 21 -15.29 -2.93 8.78
N GLN A 22 -15.76 -1.75 8.35
CA GLN A 22 -15.95 -1.45 6.92
C GLN A 22 -14.66 -1.08 6.22
N VAL A 23 -13.69 -0.53 6.93
CA VAL A 23 -12.37 -0.15 6.44
C VAL A 23 -11.30 -0.49 7.46
N GLU A 24 -10.10 -0.70 7.00
CA GLU A 24 -8.88 -0.70 7.81
C GLU A 24 -8.13 0.61 7.56
N LEU A 25 -7.68 1.24 8.62
CA LEU A 25 -6.88 2.46 8.54
C LEU A 25 -5.41 2.10 8.76
N SER A 26 -4.59 2.28 7.75
CA SER A 26 -3.13 2.19 7.82
C SER A 26 -2.50 3.56 7.98
N CYS A 27 -1.19 3.61 8.13
CA CYS A 27 -0.46 4.87 8.17
C CYS A 27 0.74 4.86 7.23
N THR A 28 1.30 6.03 6.99
CA THR A 28 2.60 6.25 6.35
C THR A 28 3.55 6.87 7.36
N PRO A 29 4.88 6.76 7.19
CA PRO A 29 5.83 7.45 8.06
C PRO A 29 5.55 8.94 8.13
N GLY A 30 5.73 9.55 9.31
CA GLY A 30 5.54 10.99 9.50
C GLY A 30 6.36 11.80 8.48
N THR A 31 5.78 12.88 7.94
CA THR A 31 6.40 13.76 6.93
C THR A 31 6.72 13.14 5.55
N HIS A 32 6.23 11.95 5.26
CA HIS A 32 6.36 11.29 3.95
C HIS A 32 7.80 11.16 3.43
N PRO A 33 8.77 10.65 4.24
CA PRO A 33 10.17 10.54 3.82
C PRO A 33 10.41 9.32 2.94
N LEU A 34 11.34 9.41 2.00
CA LEU A 34 11.93 8.25 1.36
C LEU A 34 12.89 7.56 2.35
N ALA A 35 12.34 6.79 3.26
CA ALA A 35 13.06 6.19 4.38
C ALA A 35 14.27 5.35 3.98
N PRO A 36 14.25 4.51 2.91
CA PRO A 36 15.44 3.82 2.45
C PRO A 36 16.63 4.73 2.22
N LEU A 37 16.45 5.87 1.53
CA LEU A 37 17.51 6.84 1.24
C LEU A 37 18.00 7.56 2.49
N MET A 38 17.14 7.78 3.47
CA MET A 38 17.58 8.35 4.75
C MET A 38 18.46 7.39 5.55
N ILE A 39 18.24 6.08 5.41
CA ILE A 39 19.00 5.06 6.12
C ILE A 39 20.33 4.78 5.43
N ASP A 40 20.32 4.68 4.10
CA ASP A 40 21.50 4.38 3.29
C ASP A 40 21.30 4.86 1.85
N PHE A 41 22.11 5.81 1.39
CA PHE A 41 22.05 6.29 0.02
C PHE A 41 22.37 5.21 -1.02
N ASN A 42 23.18 4.21 -0.65
CA ASN A 42 23.58 3.16 -1.60
C ASN A 42 22.40 2.29 -2.03
N CYS A 43 21.30 2.25 -1.27
CA CYS A 43 20.10 1.52 -1.68
C CYS A 43 19.53 2.01 -3.02
N ALA A 44 19.75 3.28 -3.40
CA ALA A 44 19.34 3.79 -4.71
C ALA A 44 19.95 2.99 -5.87
N ARG A 45 21.17 2.45 -5.71
CA ARG A 45 21.84 1.66 -6.73
C ARG A 45 21.33 0.22 -6.84
N GLU A 46 20.53 -0.22 -5.91
CA GLU A 46 19.82 -1.50 -6.06
C GLU A 46 18.71 -1.40 -7.12
N ALA A 47 18.01 -0.25 -7.19
CA ALA A 47 17.00 0.02 -8.20
C ALA A 47 17.59 0.58 -9.51
N TRP A 48 18.58 1.45 -9.38
CA TRP A 48 19.27 2.09 -10.51
C TRP A 48 20.80 2.06 -10.31
N PRO A 49 21.52 1.05 -10.86
CA PRO A 49 22.96 0.85 -10.61
C PRO A 49 23.85 2.05 -10.90
N GLU A 50 23.52 2.84 -11.91
CA GLU A 50 24.27 4.04 -12.32
C GLU A 50 23.79 5.31 -11.59
N CYS A 51 22.94 5.20 -10.57
CA CYS A 51 22.43 6.35 -9.83
C CYS A 51 23.57 7.18 -9.23
N PRO A 52 23.66 8.48 -9.57
CA PRO A 52 24.61 9.38 -8.91
C PRO A 52 24.20 9.55 -7.45
N LEU A 53 25.15 9.35 -6.54
CA LEU A 53 24.92 9.52 -5.11
C LEU A 53 25.38 10.92 -4.66
N PRO A 54 24.82 11.43 -3.55
CA PRO A 54 25.31 12.64 -2.90
C PRO A 54 26.78 12.54 -2.53
N ALA A 55 27.49 13.66 -2.50
CA ALA A 55 28.87 13.72 -2.03
C ALA A 55 29.00 13.40 -0.51
N ALA A 56 27.94 13.65 0.26
CA ALA A 56 27.87 13.25 1.66
C ALA A 56 27.78 11.71 1.76
N PRO A 57 28.52 11.07 2.69
CA PRO A 57 28.52 9.62 2.79
C PRO A 57 27.20 9.05 3.36
N GLU A 58 26.47 9.86 4.12
CA GLU A 58 25.21 9.44 4.74
C GLU A 58 24.29 10.66 5.02
N TYR A 59 23.01 10.38 5.23
CA TYR A 59 22.08 11.38 5.75
C TYR A 59 22.24 11.46 7.29
N PRO A 60 22.59 12.64 7.85
CA PRO A 60 22.88 12.76 9.26
C PRO A 60 21.73 12.29 10.17
N GLY A 61 21.99 11.24 10.95
CA GLY A 61 20.99 10.64 11.84
C GLY A 61 19.80 9.99 11.14
N GLY A 62 19.95 9.60 9.87
CA GLY A 62 18.84 9.09 9.04
C GLY A 62 18.10 7.93 9.68
N ARG A 63 18.82 6.94 10.20
CA ARG A 63 18.23 5.77 10.86
C ARG A 63 17.33 6.15 12.05
N SER A 64 17.85 6.97 12.98
CA SER A 64 17.09 7.41 14.17
C SER A 64 15.91 8.34 13.81
N ARG A 65 16.04 9.12 12.72
CA ARG A 65 14.92 9.93 12.21
C ARG A 65 13.80 9.07 11.66
N VAL A 66 14.13 8.00 10.91
CA VAL A 66 13.12 7.05 10.41
C VAL A 66 12.42 6.34 11.57
N GLU A 67 13.15 5.92 12.62
CA GLU A 67 12.54 5.38 13.84
C GLU A 67 11.56 6.37 14.48
N ALA A 68 11.95 7.63 14.59
CA ALA A 68 11.08 8.68 15.12
C ALA A 68 9.83 8.90 14.24
N HIS A 69 9.97 8.88 12.91
CA HIS A 69 8.84 9.02 11.98
C HIS A 69 7.85 7.86 12.08
N LEU A 70 8.33 6.63 12.29
CA LEU A 70 7.47 5.45 12.51
C LEU A 70 6.74 5.55 13.84
N ALA A 71 7.44 5.95 14.91
CA ALA A 71 6.85 6.13 16.23
C ALA A 71 5.77 7.23 16.23
N GLU A 72 6.07 8.38 15.64
CA GLU A 72 5.12 9.50 15.49
C GLU A 72 3.89 9.11 14.67
N ALA A 73 4.08 8.38 13.58
CA ALA A 73 2.97 7.90 12.76
C ALA A 73 2.02 7.00 13.56
N ARG A 74 2.56 6.04 14.32
CA ARG A 74 1.76 5.15 15.18
C ARG A 74 1.04 5.91 16.29
N GLU A 75 1.74 6.81 16.97
CA GLU A 75 1.16 7.63 18.03
C GLU A 75 0.04 8.53 17.49
N SER A 76 0.32 9.23 16.41
CA SER A 76 -0.63 10.13 15.75
C SER A 76 -1.87 9.39 15.26
N HIS A 77 -1.70 8.21 14.66
CA HIS A 77 -2.79 7.34 14.22
C HIS A 77 -3.63 6.89 15.43
N THR A 78 -3.00 6.34 16.46
CA THR A 78 -3.67 5.85 17.66
C THR A 78 -4.44 6.97 18.38
N ARG A 79 -3.86 8.16 18.47
CA ARG A 79 -4.52 9.32 19.07
C ARG A 79 -5.79 9.70 18.30
N ARG A 80 -5.75 9.68 16.95
CA ARG A 80 -6.86 10.07 16.08
C ARG A 80 -7.94 8.99 15.97
N PHE A 81 -7.53 7.75 15.76
CA PHE A 81 -8.45 6.66 15.41
C PHE A 81 -8.72 5.67 16.55
N LYS A 82 -8.06 5.85 17.72
CA LYS A 82 -8.22 5.03 18.93
C LYS A 82 -7.78 3.58 18.77
N GLN A 83 -7.13 3.26 17.67
CA GLN A 83 -6.56 1.94 17.37
C GLN A 83 -5.14 2.13 16.83
N ALA A 84 -4.22 1.24 17.19
CA ALA A 84 -2.91 1.22 16.56
C ALA A 84 -3.04 0.75 15.10
N PRO A 85 -2.29 1.33 14.15
CA PRO A 85 -2.31 0.86 12.77
C PRO A 85 -1.68 -0.53 12.69
N ALA A 86 -2.34 -1.46 12.01
CA ALA A 86 -1.78 -2.78 11.72
C ALA A 86 -0.79 -2.74 10.54
N GLY A 87 -1.00 -1.84 9.60
CA GLY A 87 -0.23 -1.73 8.39
C GLY A 87 0.43 -0.39 8.14
N LEU A 88 1.52 -0.45 7.39
CA LEU A 88 2.26 0.71 6.92
C LEU A 88 2.32 0.72 5.39
N TRP A 89 1.89 1.83 4.78
CA TRP A 89 2.25 2.17 3.42
C TRP A 89 3.51 3.05 3.45
N PRO A 90 4.66 2.59 2.96
CA PRO A 90 5.85 3.44 2.84
C PRO A 90 5.59 4.62 1.89
N ALA A 91 6.21 5.76 2.14
CA ALA A 91 6.18 6.85 1.18
C ALA A 91 6.65 6.36 -0.20
N GLU A 92 5.86 6.60 -1.25
CA GLU A 92 6.09 6.15 -2.63
C GLU A 92 6.23 4.61 -2.78
N GLY A 93 5.81 3.84 -1.80
CA GLY A 93 6.02 2.40 -1.78
C GLY A 93 7.48 1.97 -1.57
N ALA A 94 8.37 2.90 -1.23
CA ALA A 94 9.81 2.66 -1.14
C ALA A 94 10.18 1.77 0.05
N LEU A 95 10.81 0.63 -0.24
CA LEU A 95 11.30 -0.32 0.76
C LEU A 95 12.79 -0.63 0.56
N SER A 96 13.45 -1.00 1.65
CA SER A 96 14.78 -1.64 1.66
C SER A 96 14.86 -2.59 2.84
N MET A 97 15.83 -3.51 2.85
CA MET A 97 16.01 -4.44 3.97
C MET A 97 16.16 -3.74 5.33
N PRO A 98 17.03 -2.70 5.48
CA PRO A 98 17.15 -1.98 6.74
C PRO A 98 15.85 -1.27 7.17
N PHE A 99 15.10 -0.71 6.23
CA PHE A 99 13.83 -0.07 6.54
C PHE A 99 12.74 -1.07 6.91
N LEU A 100 12.63 -2.17 6.18
CA LEU A 100 11.67 -3.26 6.50
C LEU A 100 11.92 -3.81 7.91
N LYS A 101 13.19 -3.90 8.33
CA LYS A 101 13.54 -4.30 9.70
C LYS A 101 12.96 -3.32 10.73
N GLN A 102 13.12 -2.01 10.53
CA GLN A 102 12.55 -1.00 11.42
C GLN A 102 11.01 -1.02 11.45
N VAL A 103 10.38 -1.25 10.29
CA VAL A 103 8.92 -1.41 10.18
C VAL A 103 8.45 -2.60 11.03
N ALA A 104 9.12 -3.75 10.90
CA ALA A 104 8.80 -4.95 11.68
C ALA A 104 9.03 -4.74 13.19
N GLU A 105 10.16 -4.16 13.58
CA GLU A 105 10.49 -3.81 14.98
C GLU A 105 9.51 -2.80 15.58
N SER A 106 8.91 -1.94 14.75
CA SER A 106 7.85 -1.01 15.16
C SER A 106 6.49 -1.69 15.36
N GLY A 107 6.37 -3.00 15.14
CA GLY A 107 5.17 -3.78 15.40
C GLY A 107 4.06 -3.64 14.35
N PHE A 108 4.41 -3.33 13.11
CA PHE A 108 3.49 -3.44 11.99
C PHE A 108 3.35 -4.90 11.56
N LEU A 109 2.13 -5.32 11.21
CA LEU A 109 1.81 -6.68 10.79
C LEU A 109 1.94 -6.88 9.28
N TRP A 110 1.77 -5.80 8.53
CA TRP A 110 1.93 -5.81 7.09
C TRP A 110 2.49 -4.48 6.56
N THR A 111 3.13 -4.58 5.41
CA THR A 111 3.53 -3.44 4.59
C THR A 111 3.35 -3.76 3.12
N ALA A 112 3.50 -2.77 2.25
CA ALA A 112 3.33 -2.98 0.83
C ALA A 112 4.34 -2.17 0.01
N SER A 113 4.52 -2.56 -1.26
CA SER A 113 5.42 -1.89 -2.20
C SER A 113 4.94 -2.06 -3.64
N SER A 114 5.76 -1.61 -4.61
CA SER A 114 5.47 -1.70 -6.04
C SER A 114 5.73 -3.11 -6.61
N GLN A 115 5.11 -3.40 -7.75
CA GLN A 115 5.41 -4.60 -8.51
C GLN A 115 6.85 -4.60 -9.04
N GLY A 116 7.42 -3.43 -9.30
CA GLY A 116 8.82 -3.28 -9.69
C GLY A 116 9.78 -3.80 -8.62
N VAL A 117 9.56 -3.42 -7.35
CA VAL A 117 10.31 -3.94 -6.19
C VAL A 117 10.20 -5.46 -6.09
N LEU A 118 9.01 -6.02 -6.30
CA LEU A 118 8.80 -7.46 -6.28
C LEU A 118 9.62 -8.17 -7.37
N LYS A 119 9.57 -7.67 -8.61
CA LYS A 119 10.32 -8.25 -9.74
C LYS A 119 11.84 -8.22 -9.50
N HIS A 120 12.38 -7.13 -8.99
CA HIS A 120 13.79 -7.04 -8.65
C HIS A 120 14.18 -7.95 -7.47
N SER A 121 13.25 -8.22 -6.57
CA SER A 121 13.49 -9.05 -5.38
C SER A 121 13.37 -10.54 -5.64
N ALA A 122 12.40 -10.97 -6.45
CA ALA A 122 12.04 -12.38 -6.63
C ALA A 122 11.98 -12.85 -8.10
N GLY A 123 12.33 -11.97 -9.06
CA GLY A 123 12.34 -12.30 -10.49
C GLY A 123 11.04 -11.93 -11.20
N ASN A 124 11.09 -11.95 -12.54
CA ASN A 124 9.99 -11.49 -13.40
C ASN A 124 8.71 -12.32 -13.29
N ASP A 125 8.82 -13.58 -12.89
CA ASP A 125 7.69 -14.49 -12.71
C ASP A 125 7.01 -14.36 -11.33
N ALA A 126 7.54 -13.49 -10.47
CA ALA A 126 6.98 -13.25 -9.15
C ALA A 126 5.59 -12.60 -9.25
N ARG A 127 4.63 -13.15 -8.51
CA ARG A 127 3.22 -12.77 -8.61
C ARG A 127 2.82 -11.80 -7.52
N THR A 128 2.19 -10.70 -7.90
CA THR A 128 1.52 -9.77 -6.98
C THR A 128 0.26 -10.38 -6.36
N SER A 129 -0.25 -11.46 -6.95
CA SER A 129 -1.50 -12.12 -6.54
C SER A 129 -1.37 -13.07 -5.34
N VAL A 130 -0.27 -12.99 -4.60
CA VAL A 130 -0.04 -13.73 -3.35
C VAL A 130 0.48 -12.80 -2.28
N ALA A 131 0.21 -13.13 -1.02
CA ALA A 131 0.87 -12.50 0.11
C ALA A 131 2.28 -13.08 0.27
N TRP A 132 3.25 -12.26 0.61
CA TRP A 132 4.63 -12.65 0.78
C TRP A 132 5.03 -12.59 2.25
N GLN A 133 5.81 -13.57 2.70
CA GLN A 133 6.50 -13.50 3.97
C GLN A 133 7.80 -12.70 3.80
N ALA A 134 8.17 -11.91 4.80
CA ALA A 134 9.42 -11.17 4.77
C ALA A 134 10.65 -12.08 4.57
N PRO A 135 11.74 -11.55 3.99
CA PRO A 135 12.99 -12.27 3.85
C PRO A 135 13.56 -12.73 5.21
N GLU A 136 14.48 -13.68 5.17
CA GLU A 136 15.23 -14.08 6.35
C GLU A 136 15.98 -12.88 6.98
N GLY A 137 16.07 -12.86 8.30
CA GLY A 137 16.71 -11.78 9.05
C GLY A 137 15.79 -10.61 9.42
N ILE A 138 14.55 -10.58 8.93
CA ILE A 138 13.53 -9.63 9.38
C ILE A 138 12.82 -10.21 10.61
N PRO A 139 12.74 -9.45 11.73
CA PRO A 139 12.11 -9.95 12.96
C PRO A 139 10.59 -10.04 12.83
N GLY A 140 9.99 -10.90 13.64
CA GLY A 140 8.52 -11.06 13.67
C GLY A 140 7.97 -11.79 12.45
N ASP A 141 6.69 -11.58 12.19
CA ASP A 141 5.95 -12.23 11.10
C ASP A 141 5.21 -11.19 10.25
N ILE A 142 5.97 -10.26 9.67
CA ILE A 142 5.41 -9.22 8.81
C ILE A 142 5.08 -9.78 7.41
N THR A 143 3.88 -9.43 6.92
CA THR A 143 3.41 -9.77 5.57
C THR A 143 3.68 -8.61 4.61
N LEU A 144 4.19 -8.94 3.41
CA LEU A 144 4.38 -7.98 2.34
C LEU A 144 3.33 -8.19 1.24
N PHE A 145 2.78 -7.08 0.74
CA PHE A 145 1.91 -7.03 -0.41
C PHE A 145 2.57 -6.20 -1.51
N PHE A 146 2.34 -6.58 -2.76
CA PHE A 146 2.84 -5.82 -3.89
C PHE A 146 1.69 -5.42 -4.80
N ARG A 147 1.58 -4.12 -5.10
CA ARG A 147 0.47 -3.61 -5.89
C ARG A 147 0.43 -4.24 -7.28
N ASN A 148 -0.77 -4.53 -7.76
CA ASN A 148 -0.98 -4.81 -9.17
C ASN A 148 -0.91 -3.46 -9.92
N GLU A 149 0.21 -3.19 -10.59
CA GLU A 149 0.45 -1.91 -11.28
C GLU A 149 -0.60 -1.66 -12.35
N HIS A 150 -0.89 -2.65 -13.20
CA HIS A 150 -1.85 -2.49 -14.29
C HIS A 150 -3.22 -2.01 -13.80
N LEU A 151 -3.82 -2.69 -12.83
CA LEU A 151 -5.12 -2.30 -12.29
C LEU A 151 -5.09 -0.97 -11.53
N SER A 152 -4.00 -0.72 -10.82
CA SER A 152 -3.84 0.54 -10.08
C SER A 152 -3.68 1.72 -11.04
N ASP A 153 -2.88 1.56 -12.10
CA ASP A 153 -2.63 2.61 -13.09
C ASP A 153 -3.84 2.90 -13.97
N LEU A 154 -4.67 1.90 -14.28
CA LEU A 154 -5.95 2.13 -14.94
C LEU A 154 -6.81 3.12 -14.14
N ILE A 155 -6.91 2.93 -12.83
CA ILE A 155 -7.67 3.85 -11.97
C ILE A 155 -6.92 5.18 -11.82
N GLY A 156 -5.62 5.16 -11.55
CA GLY A 156 -4.84 6.36 -11.26
C GLY A 156 -4.70 7.32 -12.46
N PHE A 157 -4.62 6.80 -13.69
CA PHE A 157 -4.19 7.60 -14.84
C PHE A 157 -5.10 7.51 -16.08
N GLU A 158 -5.90 6.44 -16.23
CA GLU A 158 -6.67 6.24 -17.45
C GLU A 158 -8.17 6.54 -17.27
N TYR A 159 -8.80 6.03 -16.24
CA TYR A 159 -10.26 6.11 -16.10
C TYR A 159 -10.81 7.50 -15.82
N ALA A 160 -9.98 8.45 -15.40
CA ALA A 160 -10.36 9.85 -15.33
C ALA A 160 -10.86 10.43 -16.67
N LYS A 161 -10.45 9.81 -17.78
CA LYS A 161 -10.80 10.20 -19.17
C LYS A 161 -12.05 9.48 -19.69
N TRP A 162 -12.59 8.53 -18.92
CA TRP A 162 -13.68 7.65 -19.36
C TRP A 162 -15.01 8.03 -18.70
N HIS A 163 -16.10 7.56 -19.30
CA HIS A 163 -17.38 7.56 -18.59
C HIS A 163 -17.30 6.57 -17.40
N GLY A 164 -17.76 6.99 -16.21
CA GLY A 164 -17.55 6.23 -14.97
C GLY A 164 -18.06 4.79 -15.04
N ARG A 165 -19.23 4.56 -15.66
CA ARG A 165 -19.78 3.20 -15.85
C ARG A 165 -18.91 2.34 -16.74
N ASP A 166 -18.41 2.89 -17.84
CA ASP A 166 -17.56 2.14 -18.79
C ASP A 166 -16.23 1.78 -18.14
N ALA A 167 -15.65 2.71 -17.39
CA ALA A 167 -14.45 2.47 -16.59
C ALA A 167 -14.65 1.36 -15.55
N ALA A 168 -15.77 1.40 -14.82
CA ALA A 168 -16.09 0.36 -13.83
C ALA A 168 -16.30 -1.02 -14.50
N GLN A 169 -16.98 -1.08 -15.63
CA GLN A 169 -17.18 -2.32 -16.38
C GLN A 169 -15.86 -2.87 -16.94
N HIS A 170 -14.99 -2.01 -17.46
CA HIS A 170 -13.67 -2.40 -17.94
C HIS A 170 -12.83 -2.95 -16.80
N PHE A 171 -12.78 -2.26 -15.66
CA PHE A 171 -12.07 -2.74 -14.47
C PHE A 171 -12.54 -4.13 -14.03
N MET A 172 -13.86 -4.36 -14.01
CA MET A 172 -14.43 -5.66 -13.70
C MET A 172 -14.05 -6.75 -14.70
N THR A 173 -13.88 -6.40 -15.97
CA THR A 173 -13.42 -7.32 -17.01
C THR A 173 -11.96 -7.71 -16.79
N GLU A 174 -11.08 -6.74 -16.55
CA GLU A 174 -9.67 -6.96 -16.24
C GLU A 174 -9.50 -7.81 -14.96
N LEU A 175 -10.25 -7.49 -13.92
CA LEU A 175 -10.24 -8.22 -12.66
C LEU A 175 -10.64 -9.68 -12.85
N LYS A 176 -11.69 -9.96 -13.62
CA LYS A 176 -12.14 -11.32 -13.95
C LYS A 176 -11.12 -12.08 -14.79
N ALA A 177 -10.44 -11.42 -15.72
CA ALA A 177 -9.40 -12.04 -16.52
C ALA A 177 -8.21 -12.54 -15.67
N LEU A 178 -7.88 -11.83 -14.59
CA LEU A 178 -6.88 -12.28 -13.63
C LEU A 178 -7.39 -13.45 -12.77
N HIS A 179 -8.65 -13.43 -12.38
CA HIS A 179 -9.27 -14.48 -11.56
C HIS A 179 -9.32 -15.84 -12.28
N LEU A 180 -9.56 -15.86 -13.58
CA LEU A 180 -9.61 -17.11 -14.37
C LEU A 180 -8.31 -17.94 -14.32
N LYS A 181 -7.21 -17.38 -13.89
CA LYS A 181 -5.91 -18.07 -13.77
C LYS A 181 -5.74 -18.82 -12.45
N ASP A 182 -6.36 -18.36 -11.38
CA ASP A 182 -6.33 -18.96 -10.04
C ASP A 182 -7.49 -18.40 -9.22
N ASP A 183 -8.42 -19.23 -8.77
CA ASP A 183 -9.61 -18.87 -7.99
C ASP A 183 -9.29 -18.33 -6.56
N ARG A 184 -8.03 -18.46 -6.15
CA ARG A 184 -7.53 -18.05 -4.84
C ARG A 184 -6.65 -16.82 -4.89
N ASN A 185 -6.67 -16.08 -5.99
CA ASN A 185 -5.85 -14.89 -6.16
C ASN A 185 -6.26 -13.79 -5.18
N LEU A 186 -5.25 -13.21 -4.56
CA LEU A 186 -5.32 -11.89 -3.96
C LEU A 186 -4.93 -10.86 -5.03
N ILE A 187 -5.69 -9.78 -5.16
CA ILE A 187 -5.38 -8.71 -6.13
C ILE A 187 -5.25 -7.40 -5.37
N PRO A 188 -4.02 -7.01 -4.98
CA PRO A 188 -3.77 -5.76 -4.29
C PRO A 188 -3.81 -4.58 -5.26
N VAL A 189 -4.73 -3.64 -5.02
CA VAL A 189 -4.84 -2.37 -5.76
C VAL A 189 -4.51 -1.24 -4.79
N PHE A 190 -3.49 -0.45 -5.09
CA PHE A 190 -3.06 0.68 -4.28
C PHE A 190 -3.11 1.97 -5.10
N LEU A 191 -3.64 3.01 -4.49
CA LEU A 191 -3.88 4.30 -5.12
C LEU A 191 -3.46 5.43 -4.17
N ASP A 192 -3.00 6.53 -4.74
CA ASP A 192 -2.83 7.77 -3.99
C ASP A 192 -4.20 8.36 -3.66
N GLY A 193 -4.40 8.71 -2.40
CA GLY A 193 -5.67 9.28 -1.94
C GLY A 193 -5.80 10.78 -2.14
N GLU A 194 -4.67 11.47 -2.30
CA GLU A 194 -4.59 12.93 -2.33
C GLU A 194 -4.64 13.55 -3.72
N ASN A 195 -4.27 12.84 -4.80
CA ASN A 195 -4.01 13.49 -6.07
C ASN A 195 -4.74 12.95 -7.31
N ALA A 196 -5.52 11.90 -7.21
CA ALA A 196 -6.16 11.31 -8.39
C ALA A 196 -7.59 11.81 -8.64
N TRP A 197 -8.30 12.24 -7.62
CA TRP A 197 -9.75 12.36 -7.70
C TRP A 197 -10.25 13.69 -8.25
N GLU A 198 -9.48 14.77 -8.15
CA GLU A 198 -9.84 16.05 -8.75
C GLU A 198 -9.88 16.02 -10.30
N TYR A 199 -9.18 15.07 -10.92
CA TYR A 199 -9.21 14.87 -12.38
C TYR A 199 -10.42 14.06 -12.85
N TYR A 200 -11.09 13.36 -11.95
CA TYR A 200 -12.31 12.62 -12.26
C TYR A 200 -13.52 13.54 -12.28
N PRO A 201 -14.47 13.37 -13.22
CA PRO A 201 -15.76 14.04 -13.13
C PRO A 201 -16.41 13.79 -11.77
N TYR A 202 -16.83 14.87 -11.10
CA TYR A 202 -17.45 14.82 -9.77
C TYR A 202 -16.59 14.10 -8.72
N ASN A 203 -15.27 14.28 -8.76
CA ASN A 203 -14.30 13.66 -7.85
C ASN A 203 -14.43 12.12 -7.78
N GLY A 204 -14.74 11.48 -8.91
CA GLY A 204 -14.83 10.04 -9.02
C GLY A 204 -16.12 9.41 -8.47
N TRP A 205 -17.09 10.22 -8.03
CA TRP A 205 -18.32 9.70 -7.41
C TRP A 205 -19.02 8.64 -8.24
N TYR A 206 -19.26 8.89 -9.53
CA TYR A 206 -19.94 7.94 -10.41
C TYR A 206 -19.13 6.68 -10.66
N PHE A 207 -17.85 6.83 -10.93
CA PHE A 207 -16.94 5.69 -11.11
C PHE A 207 -16.95 4.78 -9.88
N PHE A 208 -16.73 5.32 -8.69
CA PHE A 208 -16.72 4.52 -7.47
C PHE A 208 -18.07 3.91 -7.12
N SER A 209 -19.16 4.65 -7.35
CA SER A 209 -20.51 4.10 -7.12
C SER A 209 -20.77 2.88 -8.00
N ASP A 210 -20.47 2.98 -9.29
CA ASP A 210 -20.64 1.87 -10.24
C ASP A 210 -19.66 0.70 -9.95
N LEU A 211 -18.41 1.01 -9.54
CA LEU A 211 -17.42 0.00 -9.20
C LEU A 211 -17.80 -0.78 -7.94
N TYR A 212 -18.14 -0.10 -6.86
CA TYR A 212 -18.52 -0.77 -5.61
C TYR A 212 -19.83 -1.54 -5.73
N ASP A 213 -20.78 -1.03 -6.50
CA ASP A 213 -22.00 -1.75 -6.82
C ASP A 213 -21.70 -3.05 -7.58
N SER A 214 -20.83 -2.98 -8.59
CA SER A 214 -20.41 -4.14 -9.38
C SER A 214 -19.63 -5.17 -8.55
N LEU A 215 -18.75 -4.74 -7.68
CA LEU A 215 -17.99 -5.61 -6.76
C LEU A 215 -18.94 -6.31 -5.78
N SER A 216 -19.85 -5.57 -5.15
CA SER A 216 -20.76 -6.09 -4.13
C SER A 216 -21.77 -7.11 -4.68
N LYS A 217 -22.15 -6.99 -5.95
CA LYS A 217 -23.06 -7.90 -6.64
C LYS A 217 -22.38 -9.12 -7.25
N ASN A 218 -21.06 -9.20 -7.23
CA ASN A 218 -20.33 -10.31 -7.83
C ASN A 218 -19.96 -11.35 -6.77
N PRO A 219 -20.61 -12.54 -6.73
CA PRO A 219 -20.36 -13.54 -5.70
C PRO A 219 -18.96 -14.19 -5.79
N GLY A 220 -18.28 -14.06 -6.93
CA GLY A 220 -16.93 -14.57 -7.13
C GLY A 220 -15.82 -13.61 -6.65
N ILE A 221 -16.17 -12.41 -6.18
CA ILE A 221 -15.20 -11.40 -5.74
C ILE A 221 -15.54 -10.97 -4.32
N ARG A 222 -14.56 -10.99 -3.45
CA ARG A 222 -14.67 -10.47 -2.07
C ARG A 222 -13.65 -9.37 -1.86
N THR A 223 -14.10 -8.19 -1.53
CA THR A 223 -13.23 -7.12 -1.04
C THR A 223 -12.83 -7.40 0.41
N VAL A 224 -11.55 -7.25 0.72
CA VAL A 224 -10.98 -7.53 2.04
C VAL A 224 -10.01 -6.43 2.45
N THR A 225 -9.81 -6.27 3.75
CA THR A 225 -8.71 -5.46 4.27
C THR A 225 -7.38 -6.21 4.12
N LEU A 226 -6.25 -5.49 4.18
CA LEU A 226 -4.94 -6.13 4.09
C LEU A 226 -4.64 -6.98 5.34
N SER A 227 -5.14 -6.63 6.51
CA SER A 227 -5.06 -7.49 7.70
C SER A 227 -5.84 -8.79 7.53
N GLU A 228 -7.05 -8.74 6.97
CA GLU A 228 -7.82 -9.96 6.64
C GLU A 228 -7.10 -10.81 5.59
N ALA A 229 -6.51 -10.17 4.56
CA ALA A 229 -5.72 -10.86 3.56
C ALA A 229 -4.47 -11.51 4.18
N ALA A 230 -3.73 -10.81 5.04
CA ALA A 230 -2.57 -11.35 5.75
C ALA A 230 -2.93 -12.59 6.58
N ALA A 231 -4.03 -12.52 7.34
CA ALA A 231 -4.51 -13.62 8.15
C ALA A 231 -4.96 -14.82 7.31
N SER A 232 -5.76 -14.58 6.26
CA SER A 232 -6.30 -15.66 5.41
C SER A 232 -5.24 -16.34 4.52
N GLN A 233 -4.18 -15.63 4.18
CA GLN A 233 -3.08 -16.14 3.36
C GLN A 233 -1.88 -16.65 4.19
N HIS A 234 -1.94 -16.57 5.50
CA HIS A 234 -0.81 -16.84 6.40
C HIS A 234 -0.05 -18.13 6.06
N GLU A 235 -0.76 -19.26 5.98
CA GLU A 235 -0.20 -20.57 5.68
C GLU A 235 0.24 -20.75 4.20
N ARG A 236 -0.13 -19.80 3.34
CA ARG A 236 0.11 -19.87 1.88
C ARG A 236 1.13 -18.85 1.41
N ARG A 237 1.62 -18.01 2.32
CA ARG A 237 2.64 -17.01 1.96
C ARG A 237 3.89 -17.67 1.44
N VAL A 238 4.44 -17.07 0.41
CA VAL A 238 5.74 -17.44 -0.15
C VAL A 238 6.80 -16.54 0.50
N ARG A 239 7.89 -17.13 0.97
CA ARG A 239 8.99 -16.32 1.52
C ARG A 239 9.68 -15.57 0.40
N LEU A 240 9.79 -14.26 0.56
CA LEU A 240 10.57 -13.42 -0.35
C LEU A 240 12.05 -13.78 -0.19
N PRO A 241 12.77 -14.14 -1.27
CA PRO A 241 14.17 -14.59 -1.14
C PRO A 241 15.10 -13.48 -0.66
N ARG A 242 14.83 -12.26 -1.07
CA ARG A 242 15.49 -11.02 -0.65
C ARG A 242 14.54 -9.85 -0.90
N LEU A 243 14.85 -8.68 -0.36
CA LEU A 243 14.19 -7.42 -0.72
C LEU A 243 15.24 -6.52 -1.35
N THR A 244 15.08 -6.24 -2.64
CA THR A 244 15.86 -5.23 -3.37
C THR A 244 15.22 -3.88 -3.15
N ALA A 245 16.01 -2.85 -2.83
CA ALA A 245 15.47 -1.52 -2.56
C ALA A 245 14.86 -0.89 -3.82
N GLY A 246 13.77 -0.13 -3.62
CA GLY A 246 13.05 0.58 -4.65
C GLY A 246 11.82 1.27 -4.10
#